data_9c923d22b390dc1a52f0133cb60e4d92
#
_entry.id   9c923d22b390dc1a52f0133cb60e4d92
#
_cell.length_a   1.000
_cell.length_b   1.000
_cell.length_c   1.000
_cell.angle_alpha   90.00
_cell.angle_beta   90.00
_cell.angle_gamma   90.00
#
_symmetry.space_group_name_H-M   'P 1'
#
loop_
_entity.id
_entity.type
_entity.pdbx_description
1 polymer ?
#
loop_
_entity_poly.entity_id
_entity_poly.type
_entity_poly.pdbx_seq_one_letter_code
_entity_poly.pdbx_strand_id
1 'polypeptide(L)'
;MRILPSSRIERCTDAHAFYALYTLDKLLQDDIRRISRKRLSDELDIAERTARSLVGILESNGLVDVVQAGIALTDYGKDVLNGLGIRLVETTDTPYVIGRSTSGAILHYTGKPLFKGVEQRNLALGKGADGCTTWTMRDGRLFMLPDWPVDDEDPSYATKLRQASGLSDPDFDSCSL
;
A
#
# COMPACT_ATOMS: atom_id res chain seq x y z
N MET A 1 1.97 -12.70 -3.96
CA MET A 1 1.66 -12.38 -5.37
C MET A 1 2.78 -11.50 -5.90
N ARG A 2 3.22 -11.68 -7.14
CA ARG A 2 4.24 -10.84 -7.79
C ARG A 2 3.57 -10.01 -8.87
N ILE A 3 3.82 -8.73 -8.90
CA ILE A 3 3.33 -7.81 -9.95
C ILE A 3 4.29 -7.84 -11.15
N LEU A 4 5.60 -7.98 -10.89
CA LEU A 4 6.63 -7.98 -11.90
C LEU A 4 7.13 -9.40 -12.20
N PRO A 5 7.43 -9.73 -13.46
CA PRO A 5 8.08 -10.98 -13.81
C PRO A 5 9.49 -11.06 -13.18
N SER A 6 9.95 -12.26 -12.86
CA SER A 6 11.20 -12.50 -12.13
C SER A 6 12.49 -12.15 -12.89
N SER A 7 12.42 -11.44 -14.00
CA SER A 7 13.58 -11.07 -14.83
C SER A 7 14.09 -9.67 -14.53
N ARG A 8 15.24 -9.63 -13.85
CA ARG A 8 16.31 -8.62 -13.97
C ARG A 8 15.89 -7.15 -14.09
N ILE A 9 15.31 -6.59 -13.04
CA ILE A 9 15.38 -5.15 -12.91
C ILE A 9 15.94 -4.86 -11.52
N GLU A 10 17.24 -4.68 -11.48
CA GLU A 10 17.99 -4.38 -10.26
C GLU A 10 17.54 -3.10 -9.54
N ARG A 11 16.60 -2.33 -10.12
CA ARG A 11 16.18 -1.01 -9.62
C ARG A 11 14.67 -0.84 -9.41
N CYS A 12 13.83 -1.75 -9.89
CA CYS A 12 12.37 -1.71 -9.69
C CYS A 12 11.89 -2.97 -8.99
N THR A 13 11.15 -2.80 -7.90
CA THR A 13 10.56 -3.88 -7.10
C THR A 13 9.06 -3.92 -7.32
N ASP A 14 8.39 -4.98 -6.84
CA ASP A 14 6.92 -5.05 -6.80
C ASP A 14 6.31 -3.86 -6.04
N ALA A 15 6.99 -3.32 -5.04
CA ALA A 15 6.55 -2.12 -4.33
C ALA A 15 6.51 -0.90 -5.25
N HIS A 16 7.53 -0.69 -6.10
CA HIS A 16 7.51 0.41 -7.08
C HIS A 16 6.39 0.23 -8.10
N ALA A 17 6.13 -1.00 -8.53
CA ALA A 17 5.02 -1.30 -9.43
C ALA A 17 3.66 -1.01 -8.78
N PHE A 18 3.47 -1.46 -7.54
CA PHE A 18 2.26 -1.16 -6.77
C PHE A 18 2.04 0.35 -6.62
N TYR A 19 3.07 1.09 -6.16
CA TYR A 19 2.98 2.54 -5.99
C TYR A 19 2.69 3.27 -7.30
N ALA A 20 3.26 2.82 -8.41
CA ALA A 20 2.97 3.40 -9.72
C ALA A 20 1.51 3.20 -10.14
N LEU A 21 0.98 1.98 -9.99
CA LEU A 21 -0.43 1.68 -10.30
C LEU A 21 -1.37 2.46 -9.36
N TYR A 22 -1.07 2.48 -8.07
CA TYR A 22 -1.84 3.21 -7.07
C TYR A 22 -1.85 4.72 -7.34
N THR A 23 -0.69 5.31 -7.65
CA THR A 23 -0.57 6.73 -8.00
C THR A 23 -1.34 7.07 -9.26
N LEU A 24 -1.25 6.21 -10.29
CA LEU A 24 -2.04 6.36 -11.51
C LEU A 24 -3.54 6.32 -11.20
N ASP A 25 -3.99 5.37 -10.41
CA ASP A 25 -5.41 5.23 -10.05
C ASP A 25 -5.91 6.47 -9.28
N LYS A 26 -5.15 6.91 -8.27
CA LYS A 26 -5.48 8.09 -7.46
C LYS A 26 -5.56 9.36 -8.32
N LEU A 27 -4.59 9.61 -9.20
CA LEU A 27 -4.53 10.81 -10.01
C LEU A 27 -5.55 10.83 -11.16
N LEU A 28 -5.96 9.66 -11.64
CA LEU A 28 -6.96 9.55 -12.70
C LEU A 28 -8.40 9.75 -12.21
N GLN A 29 -8.63 9.77 -10.90
CA GLN A 29 -9.96 10.06 -10.31
C GLN A 29 -10.36 11.54 -10.42
N ASP A 30 -9.39 12.47 -10.60
CA ASP A 30 -9.59 13.92 -10.62
C ASP A 30 -9.81 14.51 -12.05
N ASP A 31 -10.59 13.85 -12.92
CA ASP A 31 -10.77 14.23 -14.33
C ASP A 31 -9.49 14.19 -15.21
N ILE A 32 -8.39 13.77 -14.68
CA ILE A 32 -7.13 13.60 -15.41
C ILE A 32 -7.13 12.24 -16.07
N ARG A 33 -7.26 12.23 -17.40
CA ARG A 33 -7.30 10.96 -18.16
C ARG A 33 -5.93 10.29 -18.32
N ARG A 34 -4.84 11.06 -18.28
CA ARG A 34 -3.47 10.57 -18.47
C ARG A 34 -2.45 11.44 -17.75
N ILE A 35 -1.37 10.86 -17.27
CA ILE A 35 -0.26 11.61 -16.64
C ILE A 35 1.04 11.41 -17.41
N SER A 36 1.92 12.42 -17.36
CA SER A 36 3.24 12.33 -17.98
C SER A 36 4.20 11.44 -17.16
N ARG A 37 5.22 10.88 -17.83
CA ARG A 37 6.31 10.14 -17.13
C ARG A 37 7.02 10.99 -16.10
N LYS A 38 7.21 12.27 -16.40
CA LYS A 38 7.82 13.23 -15.46
C LYS A 38 6.98 13.34 -14.19
N ARG A 39 5.67 13.58 -14.31
CA ARG A 39 4.78 13.65 -13.15
C ARG A 39 4.81 12.36 -12.33
N LEU A 40 4.79 11.20 -12.99
CA LEU A 40 4.89 9.92 -12.27
C LEU A 40 6.23 9.78 -11.55
N SER A 41 7.36 10.23 -12.13
CA SER A 41 8.66 10.19 -11.47
C SER A 41 8.73 11.11 -10.26
N ASP A 42 8.13 12.29 -10.35
CA ASP A 42 8.08 13.26 -9.25
C ASP A 42 7.22 12.73 -8.09
N GLU A 43 6.05 12.13 -8.38
CA GLU A 43 5.15 11.54 -7.37
C GLU A 43 5.74 10.29 -6.67
N LEU A 44 6.56 9.52 -7.38
CA LEU A 44 7.23 8.34 -6.84
C LEU A 44 8.59 8.64 -6.19
N ASP A 45 9.06 9.88 -6.26
CA ASP A 45 10.40 10.31 -5.84
C ASP A 45 11.52 9.42 -6.41
N ILE A 46 11.44 9.12 -7.70
CA ILE A 46 12.42 8.31 -8.43
C ILE A 46 12.95 9.06 -9.65
N ALA A 47 14.17 8.71 -10.07
CA ALA A 47 14.75 9.30 -11.29
C ALA A 47 13.87 8.99 -12.52
N GLU A 48 13.73 9.96 -13.44
CA GLU A 48 12.93 9.83 -14.67
C GLU A 48 13.31 8.59 -15.50
N ARG A 49 14.60 8.25 -15.53
CA ARG A 49 15.08 7.03 -16.20
C ARG A 49 14.50 5.77 -15.57
N THR A 50 14.40 5.74 -14.23
CA THR A 50 13.81 4.61 -13.49
C THR A 50 12.31 4.54 -13.75
N ALA A 51 11.61 5.68 -13.72
CA ALA A 51 10.20 5.76 -14.06
C ALA A 51 9.92 5.26 -15.49
N ARG A 52 10.78 5.63 -16.46
CA ARG A 52 10.66 5.15 -17.85
C ARG A 52 10.80 3.63 -17.94
N SER A 53 11.76 3.05 -17.23
CA SER A 53 11.96 1.59 -17.19
C SER A 53 10.78 0.90 -16.53
N LEU A 54 10.28 1.44 -15.42
CA LEU A 54 9.11 0.92 -14.71
C LEU A 54 7.86 0.95 -15.60
N VAL A 55 7.58 2.08 -16.24
CA VAL A 55 6.45 2.23 -17.17
C VAL A 55 6.54 1.22 -18.32
N GLY A 56 7.73 1.06 -18.92
CA GLY A 56 7.92 0.07 -20.00
C GLY A 56 7.61 -1.35 -19.56
N ILE A 57 7.88 -1.70 -18.29
CA ILE A 57 7.54 -3.03 -17.75
C ILE A 57 6.04 -3.14 -17.52
N LEU A 58 5.43 -2.13 -16.90
CA LEU A 58 3.99 -2.13 -16.67
C LEU A 58 3.23 -2.23 -17.99
N GLU A 59 3.68 -1.50 -19.03
CA GLU A 59 3.12 -1.55 -20.38
C GLU A 59 3.28 -2.94 -21.03
N SER A 60 4.49 -3.52 -20.96
CA SER A 60 4.74 -4.87 -21.51
C SER A 60 3.94 -5.98 -20.84
N ASN A 61 3.46 -5.73 -19.61
CA ASN A 61 2.56 -6.63 -18.87
C ASN A 61 1.08 -6.25 -19.02
N GLY A 62 0.76 -5.27 -19.87
CA GLY A 62 -0.62 -4.85 -20.13
C GLY A 62 -1.30 -4.10 -18.99
N LEU A 63 -0.54 -3.64 -17.97
CA LEU A 63 -1.08 -2.96 -16.79
C LEU A 63 -1.35 -1.48 -17.03
N VAL A 64 -0.61 -0.86 -17.92
CA VAL A 64 -0.77 0.53 -18.33
C VAL A 64 -0.79 0.64 -19.86
N ASP A 65 -1.46 1.67 -20.35
CA ASP A 65 -1.46 2.10 -21.73
C ASP A 65 -0.67 3.40 -21.86
N VAL A 66 0.28 3.43 -22.80
CA VAL A 66 1.19 4.55 -23.01
C VAL A 66 1.02 5.10 -24.41
N VAL A 67 0.62 6.36 -24.50
CA VAL A 67 0.52 7.11 -25.76
C VAL A 67 1.26 8.44 -25.64
N GLN A 68 1.31 9.19 -26.72
CA GLN A 68 1.95 10.53 -26.73
C GLN A 68 1.31 11.47 -25.67
N ALA A 69 0.01 11.35 -25.41
CA ALA A 69 -0.70 12.14 -24.39
C ALA A 69 -0.38 11.75 -22.95
N GLY A 70 0.29 10.64 -22.70
CA GLY A 70 0.68 10.17 -21.37
C GLY A 70 0.32 8.72 -21.07
N ILE A 71 0.31 8.40 -19.79
CA ILE A 71 0.13 7.06 -19.22
C ILE A 71 -1.25 6.99 -18.57
N ALA A 72 -1.96 5.89 -18.76
CA ALA A 72 -3.20 5.57 -18.05
C ALA A 72 -3.19 4.09 -17.61
N LEU A 73 -3.98 3.77 -16.59
CA LEU A 73 -4.26 2.37 -16.26
C LEU A 73 -5.12 1.72 -17.33
N THR A 74 -4.84 0.46 -17.63
CA THR A 74 -5.78 -0.41 -18.34
C THR A 74 -6.82 -0.96 -17.37
N ASP A 75 -7.92 -1.52 -17.86
CA ASP A 75 -8.89 -2.22 -17.00
C ASP A 75 -8.22 -3.40 -16.29
N TYR A 76 -7.35 -4.14 -16.98
CA TYR A 76 -6.55 -5.19 -16.37
C TYR A 76 -5.62 -4.66 -15.26
N GLY A 77 -4.99 -3.49 -15.46
CA GLY A 77 -4.17 -2.83 -14.42
C GLY A 77 -4.97 -2.47 -13.18
N LYS A 78 -6.20 -2.00 -13.35
CA LYS A 78 -7.14 -1.74 -12.23
C LYS A 78 -7.54 -3.04 -11.52
N ASP A 79 -7.87 -4.08 -12.26
CA ASP A 79 -8.24 -5.38 -11.69
C ASP A 79 -7.09 -5.97 -10.87
N VAL A 80 -5.85 -5.87 -11.37
CA VAL A 80 -4.66 -6.31 -10.63
C VAL A 80 -4.47 -5.48 -9.37
N LEU A 81 -4.58 -4.14 -9.44
CA LEU A 81 -4.45 -3.27 -8.28
C LEU A 81 -5.48 -3.60 -7.20
N ASN A 82 -6.75 -3.74 -7.59
CA ASN A 82 -7.84 -4.10 -6.69
C ASN A 82 -7.65 -5.51 -6.11
N GLY A 83 -7.21 -6.46 -6.93
CA GLY A 83 -6.95 -7.84 -6.51
C GLY A 83 -5.78 -8.01 -5.53
N LEU A 84 -4.92 -6.98 -5.38
CA LEU A 84 -3.88 -6.99 -4.35
C LEU A 84 -4.45 -6.87 -2.93
N GLY A 85 -5.64 -6.29 -2.77
CA GLY A 85 -6.24 -6.05 -1.47
C GLY A 85 -5.41 -5.14 -0.57
N ILE A 86 -4.61 -4.23 -1.15
CA ILE A 86 -3.78 -3.27 -0.42
C ILE A 86 -4.38 -1.89 -0.55
N ARG A 87 -4.66 -1.25 0.57
CA ARG A 87 -5.09 0.15 0.62
C ARG A 87 -4.10 0.95 1.45
N LEU A 88 -3.53 2.02 0.87
CA LEU A 88 -2.70 2.96 1.61
C LEU A 88 -3.58 3.89 2.44
N VAL A 89 -3.13 4.22 3.62
CA VAL A 89 -3.81 5.13 4.54
C VAL A 89 -2.83 6.18 5.03
N GLU A 90 -3.29 7.42 5.11
CA GLU A 90 -2.59 8.47 5.83
C GLU A 90 -2.90 8.28 7.30
N THR A 91 -1.88 8.02 8.08
CA THR A 91 -2.05 7.86 9.53
C THR A 91 -1.77 9.19 10.20
N THR A 92 -2.65 9.56 11.10
CA THR A 92 -2.48 10.71 11.99
C THR A 92 -1.61 10.36 13.18
N ASP A 93 -1.20 11.37 13.95
CA ASP A 93 -0.44 11.23 15.19
C ASP A 93 -0.97 10.10 16.06
N THR A 94 -0.10 9.16 16.35
CA THR A 94 -0.40 7.99 17.16
C THR A 94 0.68 7.80 18.21
N PRO A 95 0.33 7.53 19.47
CA PRO A 95 1.30 7.31 20.53
C PRO A 95 2.14 6.04 20.33
N TYR A 96 1.76 5.19 19.37
CA TYR A 96 2.40 3.90 19.10
C TYR A 96 3.38 3.95 17.93
N VAL A 97 3.72 5.15 17.44
CA VAL A 97 4.68 5.36 16.35
C VAL A 97 5.71 6.40 16.77
N ILE A 98 6.98 6.11 16.50
CA ILE A 98 8.13 6.93 16.91
C ILE A 98 8.63 7.87 15.81
N GLY A 99 8.20 7.68 14.55
CA GLY A 99 8.65 8.47 13.40
C GLY A 99 8.01 9.86 13.35
N ARG A 100 8.67 10.80 12.66
CA ARG A 100 8.15 12.15 12.41
C ARG A 100 7.02 12.17 11.38
N SER A 101 6.99 11.17 10.52
CA SER A 101 5.95 10.94 9.54
C SER A 101 5.54 9.48 9.57
N THR A 102 4.26 9.23 9.35
CA THR A 102 3.71 7.89 9.40
C THR A 102 2.92 7.61 8.13
N SER A 103 3.17 6.44 7.55
CA SER A 103 2.39 5.90 6.45
C SER A 103 1.87 4.54 6.86
N GLY A 104 0.65 4.22 6.51
CA GLY A 104 0.03 2.94 6.81
C GLY A 104 -0.46 2.23 5.55
N ALA A 105 -0.64 0.94 5.66
CA ALA A 105 -1.32 0.14 4.66
C ALA A 105 -2.25 -0.87 5.33
N ILE A 106 -3.43 -1.04 4.76
CA ILE A 106 -4.37 -2.07 5.13
C ILE A 106 -4.23 -3.19 4.11
N LEU A 107 -4.14 -4.40 4.62
CA LEU A 107 -3.95 -5.60 3.83
C LEU A 107 -5.07 -6.59 4.15
N HIS A 108 -5.76 -7.07 3.14
CA HIS A 108 -6.56 -8.28 3.26
C HIS A 108 -5.61 -9.48 3.22
N TYR A 109 -5.36 -10.05 4.38
CA TYR A 109 -4.38 -11.12 4.53
C TYR A 109 -5.07 -12.47 4.70
N THR A 110 -4.86 -13.35 3.73
CA THR A 110 -5.42 -14.72 3.71
C THR A 110 -4.38 -15.82 4.03
N GLY A 111 -3.20 -15.40 4.50
CA GLY A 111 -2.10 -16.30 4.80
C GLY A 111 -2.13 -16.85 6.22
N LYS A 112 -1.00 -17.41 6.67
CA LYS A 112 -0.85 -17.86 8.07
C LYS A 112 -0.97 -16.66 9.02
N PRO A 113 -1.62 -16.83 10.20
CA PRO A 113 -1.76 -15.78 11.18
C PRO A 113 -0.43 -15.07 11.49
N LEU A 114 -0.46 -13.76 11.56
CA LEU A 114 0.71 -12.95 11.97
C LEU A 114 0.78 -12.96 13.51
N PHE A 115 1.81 -13.60 14.08
CA PHE A 115 1.85 -13.79 15.52
C PHE A 115 2.60 -12.70 16.30
N LYS A 116 3.60 -12.05 15.71
CA LYS A 116 4.50 -11.20 16.51
C LYS A 116 4.81 -9.82 15.91
N GLY A 117 4.52 -9.55 14.65
CA GLY A 117 4.89 -8.29 13.99
C GLY A 117 6.39 -8.01 13.85
N VAL A 118 7.25 -8.89 14.37
CA VAL A 118 8.71 -8.70 14.38
C VAL A 118 9.30 -8.77 12.98
N GLU A 119 8.78 -9.65 12.13
CA GLU A 119 9.24 -9.77 10.74
C GLU A 119 8.94 -8.51 9.95
N GLN A 120 7.73 -7.97 10.10
CA GLN A 120 7.29 -6.72 9.45
C GLN A 120 8.16 -5.56 9.92
N ARG A 121 8.40 -5.46 11.23
CA ARG A 121 9.27 -4.44 11.81
C ARG A 121 10.70 -4.56 11.27
N ASN A 122 11.28 -5.75 11.25
CA ASN A 122 12.65 -5.95 10.76
C ASN A 122 12.78 -5.62 9.27
N LEU A 123 11.77 -5.96 8.46
CA LEU A 123 11.73 -5.59 7.05
C LEU A 123 11.65 -4.07 6.87
N ALA A 124 10.82 -3.38 7.65
CA ALA A 124 10.68 -1.93 7.59
C ALA A 124 12.00 -1.23 8.00
N LEU A 125 12.60 -1.65 9.12
CA LEU A 125 13.90 -1.13 9.57
C LEU A 125 14.99 -1.37 8.52
N GLY A 126 15.01 -2.53 7.89
CA GLY A 126 15.95 -2.86 6.80
C GLY A 126 15.73 -2.02 5.53
N LYS A 127 14.62 -1.30 5.43
CA LYS A 127 14.31 -0.35 4.35
C LYS A 127 14.44 1.11 4.76
N GLY A 128 14.91 1.37 5.98
CA GLY A 128 15.19 2.73 6.47
C GLY A 128 14.04 3.38 7.24
N ALA A 129 13.00 2.65 7.61
CA ALA A 129 11.99 3.15 8.53
C ALA A 129 12.53 3.20 9.96
N ASP A 130 12.06 4.16 10.78
CA ASP A 130 12.39 4.24 12.20
C ASP A 130 11.68 3.16 13.03
N GLY A 131 10.57 2.63 12.54
CA GLY A 131 9.80 1.58 13.18
C GLY A 131 8.66 1.07 12.30
N CYS A 132 7.96 0.06 12.81
CA CYS A 132 6.73 -0.44 12.22
C CYS A 132 5.88 -1.06 13.32
N THR A 133 4.64 -0.64 13.38
CA THR A 133 3.63 -1.23 14.26
C THR A 133 2.63 -1.99 13.41
N THR A 134 2.32 -3.20 13.81
CA THR A 134 1.38 -4.07 13.09
C THR A 134 0.15 -4.30 13.96
N TRP A 135 -1.00 -3.99 13.41
CA TRP A 135 -2.30 -4.31 14.01
C TRP A 135 -2.95 -5.44 13.22
N THR A 136 -3.77 -6.21 13.89
CA THR A 136 -4.60 -7.24 13.26
C THR A 136 -6.03 -7.11 13.76
N MET A 137 -6.98 -7.37 12.85
CA MET A 137 -8.37 -7.55 13.22
C MET A 137 -8.65 -9.05 13.38
N ARG A 138 -9.29 -9.41 14.48
CA ARG A 138 -9.73 -10.77 14.77
C ARG A 138 -11.12 -10.68 15.41
N ASP A 139 -12.11 -11.30 14.81
CA ASP A 139 -13.51 -11.31 15.30
C ASP A 139 -14.03 -9.87 15.59
N GLY A 140 -13.82 -8.93 14.67
CA GLY A 140 -14.21 -7.53 14.78
C GLY A 140 -13.41 -6.70 15.79
N ARG A 141 -12.42 -7.27 16.47
CA ARG A 141 -11.59 -6.62 17.48
C ARG A 141 -10.18 -6.33 16.99
N LEU A 142 -9.65 -5.18 17.40
CA LEU A 142 -8.34 -4.71 17.03
C LEU A 142 -7.28 -5.12 18.06
N PHE A 143 -6.21 -5.73 17.58
CA PHE A 143 -5.06 -6.11 18.38
C PHE A 143 -3.77 -5.52 17.80
N MET A 144 -2.92 -4.98 18.66
CA MET A 144 -1.52 -4.74 18.33
C MET A 144 -0.74 -6.03 18.62
N LEU A 145 0.02 -6.49 17.64
CA LEU A 145 0.75 -7.73 17.81
C LEU A 145 1.80 -7.68 18.93
N PRO A 146 1.98 -8.74 19.74
CA PRO A 146 1.38 -10.08 19.52
C PRO A 146 -0.09 -10.24 19.91
N ASP A 147 -0.57 -9.66 21.03
CA ASP A 147 -1.92 -9.90 21.53
C ASP A 147 -2.45 -8.78 22.43
N TRP A 148 -1.96 -7.54 22.27
CA TRP A 148 -2.46 -6.42 23.07
C TRP A 148 -3.81 -5.93 22.52
N PRO A 149 -4.91 -6.03 23.30
CA PRO A 149 -6.25 -5.73 22.84
C PRO A 149 -6.49 -4.20 22.84
N VAL A 150 -6.33 -3.56 21.69
CA VAL A 150 -6.43 -2.10 21.57
C VAL A 150 -7.81 -1.59 21.93
N ASP A 151 -8.86 -2.32 21.59
CA ASP A 151 -10.25 -1.94 21.90
C ASP A 151 -10.52 -1.86 23.41
N ASP A 152 -9.87 -2.69 24.21
CA ASP A 152 -10.08 -2.73 25.67
C ASP A 152 -9.14 -1.74 26.38
N GLU A 153 -7.88 -1.66 25.96
CA GLU A 153 -6.83 -0.90 26.63
C GLU A 153 -6.79 0.57 26.22
N ASP A 154 -7.10 0.88 24.94
CA ASP A 154 -7.19 2.23 24.41
C ASP A 154 -8.32 2.36 23.37
N PRO A 155 -9.59 2.38 23.80
CA PRO A 155 -10.76 2.49 22.91
C PRO A 155 -10.74 3.75 22.06
N SER A 156 -10.15 4.84 22.61
CA SER A 156 -10.08 6.12 21.89
C SER A 156 -9.15 6.03 20.68
N TYR A 157 -8.03 5.34 20.83
CA TYR A 157 -7.11 5.09 19.74
C TYR A 157 -7.66 4.10 18.72
N ALA A 158 -8.31 3.02 19.18
CA ALA A 158 -8.99 2.09 18.31
C ALA A 158 -10.00 2.79 17.37
N THR A 159 -10.80 3.71 17.93
CA THR A 159 -11.75 4.52 17.17
C THR A 159 -11.05 5.42 16.14
N LYS A 160 -10.00 6.13 16.56
CA LYS A 160 -9.20 6.99 15.66
C LYS A 160 -8.57 6.19 14.52
N LEU A 161 -8.02 5.00 14.83
CA LEU A 161 -7.40 4.15 13.82
C LEU A 161 -8.42 3.65 12.79
N ARG A 162 -9.61 3.24 13.21
CA ARG A 162 -10.71 2.86 12.31
C ARG A 162 -11.16 4.04 11.44
N GLN A 163 -11.30 5.23 12.01
CA GLN A 163 -11.65 6.43 11.25
C GLN A 163 -10.58 6.82 10.23
N ALA A 164 -9.31 6.87 10.65
CA ALA A 164 -8.19 7.20 9.77
C ALA A 164 -8.00 6.17 8.65
N SER A 165 -8.28 4.90 8.94
CA SER A 165 -8.24 3.84 7.96
C SER A 165 -9.45 3.84 7.01
N GLY A 166 -10.50 4.62 7.30
CA GLY A 166 -11.74 4.64 6.51
C GLY A 166 -12.47 3.28 6.52
N LEU A 167 -12.19 2.45 7.52
CA LEU A 167 -12.85 1.16 7.69
C LEU A 167 -14.03 1.35 8.64
N SER A 168 -15.23 1.15 8.15
CA SER A 168 -16.43 0.97 8.97
C SER A 168 -16.46 -0.45 9.56
N ASP A 169 -17.10 -0.64 10.70
CA ASP A 169 -17.17 -1.95 11.37
C ASP A 169 -17.61 -3.12 10.45
N PRO A 170 -18.55 -2.95 9.51
CA PRO A 170 -18.94 -4.03 8.58
C PRO A 170 -17.83 -4.46 7.61
N ASP A 171 -16.90 -3.59 7.28
CA ASP A 171 -15.79 -3.91 6.36
C ASP A 171 -14.73 -4.78 7.03
N PHE A 172 -14.65 -4.75 8.36
CA PHE A 172 -13.74 -5.60 9.12
C PHE A 172 -14.30 -7.02 9.34
N ASP A 173 -15.61 -7.18 9.41
CA ASP A 173 -16.24 -8.49 9.58
C ASP A 173 -16.07 -9.39 8.36
N SER A 174 -15.85 -8.80 7.16
CA SER A 174 -15.53 -9.55 5.95
C SER A 174 -14.07 -10.04 5.89
N CYS A 175 -13.23 -9.63 6.84
CA CYS A 175 -11.84 -10.05 6.98
C CYS A 175 -11.67 -11.26 7.90
N SER A 176 -12.75 -11.95 8.23
CA SER A 176 -12.66 -13.21 8.98
C SER A 176 -11.93 -14.26 8.14
N LEU A 177 -10.85 -14.71 8.70
CA LEU A 177 -10.00 -15.83 8.29
C LEU A 177 -10.77 -17.14 8.17
#